data_b1febb0420af8a15cb2eb36c3416b08e
#
_entry.id   b1febb0420af8a15cb2eb36c3416b08e
#
_cell.length_a   1.000
_cell.length_b   1.000
_cell.length_c   1.000
_cell.angle_alpha   90.00
_cell.angle_beta   90.00
_cell.angle_gamma   90.00
#
_symmetry.space_group_name_H-M   'P 1'
#
loop_
_entity.id
_entity.type
_entity.pdbx_description
1 polymer ?
#
loop_
_entity_poly.entity_id
_entity_poly.type
_entity_poly.pdbx_seq_one_letter_code
_entity_poly.pdbx_strand_id
1 'polypeptide(L)'
;MRLARGLLVVAGLASVAYLVAMTGIDVLVASVRTLSWRLAVFIVMPYAVVALLHTIAWRLTFMRAPSSLRRLFWIRLAGEALNLGAASVGGEPVKVYLLRGRVPLAQASAAQIVDKTGITIGQVLFLAVGLVVAILHFDLAADVLWAVVVLLVVQIGVVVTFVLVQGVGLGDRTLRLLDRLGVVADRGRASGFARFERILAASYRERRGAVLACVLVHLLAWLVGSLEVYLVLRWLDVRASLAAALAIDAFGAGIKFMAFAIPGAVGVLEGGYMMLFSAFGFDGGLGLSFTLVRRLRMVAWSVAGLVALALLRDSATPAPVSAAVPEGSSVATRSPRRRARWRS
;
A
#
# COMPACT_ATOMS: atom_id res chain seq x y z
N MET A 1 19.41 -16.06 -6.50
CA MET A 1 18.09 -15.60 -6.98
C MET A 1 16.97 -16.61 -6.78
N ARG A 2 17.12 -17.86 -7.22
CA ARG A 2 16.09 -18.92 -7.02
C ARG A 2 15.84 -19.18 -5.53
N LEU A 3 16.89 -19.21 -4.70
CA LEU A 3 16.78 -19.44 -3.25
C LEU A 3 15.96 -18.33 -2.56
N ALA A 4 16.26 -17.05 -2.80
CA ALA A 4 15.54 -15.93 -2.19
C ALA A 4 14.04 -15.95 -2.56
N ARG A 5 13.71 -16.30 -3.82
CA ARG A 5 12.31 -16.46 -4.23
C ARG A 5 11.66 -17.67 -3.56
N GLY A 6 12.36 -18.80 -3.45
CA GLY A 6 11.89 -19.97 -2.71
C GLY A 6 11.57 -19.63 -1.27
N LEU A 7 12.44 -18.91 -0.58
CA LEU A 7 12.22 -18.46 0.80
C LEU A 7 10.99 -17.52 0.91
N LEU A 8 10.80 -16.60 -0.05
CA LEU A 8 9.62 -15.74 -0.07
C LEU A 8 8.32 -16.51 -0.29
N VAL A 9 8.33 -17.51 -1.17
CA VAL A 9 7.15 -18.39 -1.38
C VAL A 9 6.85 -19.19 -0.12
N VAL A 10 7.87 -19.76 0.52
CA VAL A 10 7.70 -20.50 1.79
C VAL A 10 7.15 -19.58 2.88
N ALA A 11 7.69 -18.38 3.04
CA ALA A 11 7.19 -17.39 4.00
C ALA A 11 5.73 -17.00 3.71
N GLY A 12 5.37 -16.82 2.44
CA GLY A 12 3.99 -16.55 2.04
C GLY A 12 3.04 -17.72 2.31
N LEU A 13 3.46 -18.94 2.02
CA LEU A 13 2.66 -20.14 2.34
C LEU A 13 2.47 -20.29 3.85
N ALA A 14 3.51 -20.07 4.65
CA ALA A 14 3.42 -20.08 6.11
C ALA A 14 2.42 -19.01 6.62
N SER A 15 2.41 -17.82 6.02
CA SER A 15 1.46 -16.75 6.34
C SER A 15 0.02 -17.13 6.02
N VAL A 16 -0.22 -17.76 4.87
CA VAL A 16 -1.56 -18.27 4.50
C VAL A 16 -1.98 -19.39 5.43
N ALA A 17 -1.08 -20.36 5.71
CA ALA A 17 -1.36 -21.45 6.63
C ALA A 17 -1.70 -20.95 8.05
N TYR A 18 -0.95 -19.95 8.54
CA TYR A 18 -1.24 -19.28 9.80
C TYR A 18 -2.65 -18.67 9.82
N LEU A 19 -3.01 -17.90 8.77
CA LEU A 19 -4.32 -17.27 8.67
C LEU A 19 -5.45 -18.31 8.65
N VAL A 20 -5.29 -19.41 7.89
CA VAL A 20 -6.26 -20.51 7.81
C VAL A 20 -6.40 -21.20 9.18
N ALA A 21 -5.28 -21.50 9.84
CA ALA A 21 -5.29 -22.14 11.17
C ALA A 21 -5.99 -21.27 12.23
N MET A 22 -5.71 -19.95 12.23
CA MET A 22 -6.33 -19.02 13.18
C MET A 22 -7.81 -18.74 12.89
N THR A 23 -8.24 -18.87 11.63
CA THR A 23 -9.65 -18.69 11.25
C THR A 23 -10.48 -19.95 11.50
N GLY A 24 -9.86 -21.13 11.47
CA GLY A 24 -10.52 -22.41 11.52
C GLY A 24 -10.92 -22.93 10.13
N ILE A 25 -10.42 -24.09 9.75
CA ILE A 25 -10.68 -24.67 8.43
C ILE A 25 -12.17 -25.00 8.24
N ASP A 26 -12.82 -25.49 9.31
CA ASP A 26 -14.25 -25.85 9.29
C ASP A 26 -15.14 -24.63 9.01
N VAL A 27 -14.78 -23.48 9.61
CA VAL A 27 -15.47 -22.21 9.40
C VAL A 27 -15.33 -21.73 7.96
N LEU A 28 -14.13 -21.82 7.39
CA LEU A 28 -13.89 -21.48 6.00
C LEU A 28 -14.64 -22.40 5.04
N VAL A 29 -14.64 -23.72 5.29
CA VAL A 29 -15.36 -24.69 4.49
C VAL A 29 -16.89 -24.48 4.58
N ALA A 30 -17.41 -24.23 5.77
CA ALA A 30 -18.83 -23.90 5.95
C ALA A 30 -19.22 -22.64 5.17
N SER A 31 -18.40 -21.58 5.23
CA SER A 31 -18.61 -20.34 4.48
C SER A 31 -18.62 -20.57 2.96
N VAL A 32 -17.75 -21.43 2.44
CA VAL A 32 -17.74 -21.78 1.01
C VAL A 32 -19.00 -22.53 0.60
N ARG A 33 -19.47 -23.48 1.44
CA ARG A 33 -20.68 -24.27 1.15
C ARG A 33 -21.95 -23.42 1.14
N THR A 34 -22.06 -22.45 2.03
CA THR A 34 -23.26 -21.61 2.15
C THR A 34 -23.35 -20.52 1.09
N LEU A 35 -22.23 -19.97 0.61
CA LEU A 35 -22.23 -18.80 -0.27
C LEU A 35 -22.27 -19.10 -1.78
N SER A 36 -22.20 -20.37 -2.22
CA SER A 36 -22.35 -20.79 -3.62
C SER A 36 -21.42 -20.03 -4.62
N TRP A 37 -21.71 -20.12 -5.95
CA TRP A 37 -20.96 -19.43 -7.01
C TRP A 37 -20.95 -17.89 -6.88
N ARG A 38 -21.95 -17.28 -6.22
CA ARG A 38 -22.04 -15.83 -5.96
C ARG A 38 -20.84 -15.35 -5.15
N LEU A 39 -20.31 -16.19 -4.25
CA LEU A 39 -19.11 -15.90 -3.51
C LEU A 39 -17.88 -15.73 -4.42
N ALA A 40 -17.76 -16.53 -5.48
CA ALA A 40 -16.61 -16.41 -6.40
C ALA A 40 -16.63 -15.05 -7.12
N VAL A 41 -17.80 -14.59 -7.58
CA VAL A 41 -17.93 -13.25 -8.18
C VAL A 41 -17.59 -12.17 -7.17
N PHE A 42 -18.07 -12.30 -5.95
CA PHE A 42 -17.85 -11.36 -4.89
C PHE A 42 -16.37 -11.28 -4.47
N ILE A 43 -15.69 -12.41 -4.29
CA ILE A 43 -14.26 -12.48 -3.95
C ILE A 43 -13.42 -11.83 -5.06
N VAL A 44 -13.78 -12.04 -6.33
CA VAL A 44 -12.93 -11.64 -7.45
C VAL A 44 -13.19 -10.20 -7.88
N MET A 45 -14.44 -9.81 -8.12
CA MET A 45 -14.76 -8.55 -8.82
C MET A 45 -14.42 -7.28 -8.02
N PRO A 46 -14.92 -7.05 -6.80
CA PRO A 46 -14.65 -5.80 -6.10
C PRO A 46 -13.16 -5.63 -5.79
N TYR A 47 -12.52 -6.68 -5.32
CA TYR A 47 -11.11 -6.61 -4.97
C TYR A 47 -10.18 -6.46 -6.17
N ALA A 48 -10.50 -7.07 -7.32
CA ALA A 48 -9.74 -6.89 -8.55
C ALA A 48 -9.72 -5.42 -8.97
N VAL A 49 -10.87 -4.74 -8.89
CA VAL A 49 -10.99 -3.31 -9.21
C VAL A 49 -10.18 -2.48 -8.20
N VAL A 50 -10.32 -2.73 -6.91
CA VAL A 50 -9.56 -2.06 -5.84
C VAL A 50 -8.05 -2.25 -6.05
N ALA A 51 -7.59 -3.48 -6.28
CA ALA A 51 -6.19 -3.78 -6.51
C ALA A 51 -5.65 -3.12 -7.80
N LEU A 52 -6.50 -3.02 -8.84
CA LEU A 52 -6.15 -2.32 -10.08
C LEU A 52 -6.00 -0.81 -9.83
N LEU A 53 -6.95 -0.18 -9.14
CA LEU A 53 -6.86 1.24 -8.77
C LEU A 53 -5.61 1.52 -7.95
N HIS A 54 -5.33 0.73 -6.92
CA HIS A 54 -4.10 0.86 -6.15
C HIS A 54 -2.85 0.66 -7.01
N THR A 55 -2.89 -0.19 -8.04
CA THR A 55 -1.77 -0.38 -8.98
C THR A 55 -1.60 0.82 -9.90
N ILE A 56 -2.69 1.43 -10.34
CA ILE A 56 -2.67 2.67 -11.13
C ILE A 56 -2.05 3.80 -10.29
N ALA A 57 -2.50 3.96 -9.03
CA ALA A 57 -1.92 4.92 -8.10
C ALA A 57 -0.41 4.73 -7.94
N TRP A 58 0.02 3.50 -7.72
CA TRP A 58 1.45 3.16 -7.63
C TRP A 58 2.22 3.50 -8.92
N ARG A 59 1.64 3.22 -10.10
CA ARG A 59 2.26 3.58 -11.38
C ARG A 59 2.51 5.08 -11.53
N LEU A 60 1.64 5.94 -10.98
CA LEU A 60 1.79 7.39 -11.03
C LEU A 60 3.00 7.90 -10.25
N THR A 61 3.48 7.14 -9.25
CA THR A 61 4.62 7.56 -8.41
C THR A 61 5.97 7.37 -9.07
N PHE A 62 6.08 6.59 -10.15
CA PHE A 62 7.34 6.41 -10.86
C PHE A 62 7.67 7.62 -11.74
N MET A 63 8.95 8.05 -11.74
CA MET A 63 9.42 9.13 -12.62
C MET A 63 9.26 8.77 -14.11
N ARG A 64 9.52 7.52 -14.44
CA ARG A 64 9.21 6.90 -15.74
C ARG A 64 8.53 5.58 -15.49
N ALA A 65 7.38 5.36 -16.11
CA ALA A 65 6.60 4.13 -15.91
C ALA A 65 7.43 2.89 -16.30
N PRO A 66 7.68 1.95 -15.37
CA PRO A 66 8.73 0.94 -15.54
C PRO A 66 8.32 -0.23 -16.40
N SER A 67 7.03 -0.47 -16.61
CA SER A 67 6.53 -1.67 -17.29
C SER A 67 5.02 -1.57 -17.56
N SER A 68 4.46 -2.63 -18.17
CA SER A 68 3.01 -2.73 -18.35
C SER A 68 2.27 -2.73 -17.01
N LEU A 69 1.08 -2.13 -16.98
CA LEU A 69 0.20 -2.12 -15.81
C LEU A 69 -0.09 -3.54 -15.29
N ARG A 70 -0.29 -4.49 -16.23
CA ARG A 70 -0.51 -5.91 -15.90
C ARG A 70 0.61 -6.50 -15.05
N ARG A 71 1.88 -6.17 -15.37
CA ARG A 71 3.02 -6.67 -14.57
C ARG A 71 3.08 -6.03 -13.19
N LEU A 72 2.84 -4.73 -13.10
CA LEU A 72 2.78 -4.03 -11.80
C LEU A 72 1.67 -4.61 -10.92
N PHE A 73 0.52 -4.93 -11.50
CA PHE A 73 -0.59 -5.57 -10.81
C PHE A 73 -0.17 -6.90 -10.16
N TRP A 74 0.49 -7.78 -10.92
CA TRP A 74 0.96 -9.06 -10.38
C TRP A 74 2.09 -8.90 -9.35
N ILE A 75 2.99 -7.93 -9.54
CA ILE A 75 4.03 -7.60 -8.54
C ILE A 75 3.38 -7.09 -7.25
N ARG A 76 2.35 -6.26 -7.35
CA ARG A 76 1.60 -5.78 -6.20
C ARG A 76 0.97 -6.93 -5.43
N LEU A 77 0.23 -7.80 -6.10
CA LEU A 77 -0.39 -8.97 -5.47
C LEU A 77 0.63 -9.90 -4.81
N ALA A 78 1.77 -10.14 -5.47
CA ALA A 78 2.87 -10.93 -4.90
C ALA A 78 3.41 -10.30 -3.60
N GLY A 79 3.53 -8.98 -3.54
CA GLY A 79 3.91 -8.27 -2.31
C GLY A 79 2.82 -8.35 -1.24
N GLU A 80 1.57 -8.14 -1.61
CA GLU A 80 0.44 -8.16 -0.65
C GLU A 80 0.23 -9.54 -0.02
N ALA A 81 0.50 -10.63 -0.76
CA ALA A 81 0.45 -11.98 -0.20
C ALA A 81 1.44 -12.18 0.97
N LEU A 82 2.56 -11.45 0.98
CA LEU A 82 3.55 -11.51 2.05
C LEU A 82 3.25 -10.56 3.22
N ASN A 83 2.37 -9.58 3.02
CA ASN A 83 1.93 -8.67 4.09
C ASN A 83 1.04 -9.35 5.14
N LEU A 84 0.47 -10.52 4.85
CA LEU A 84 -0.38 -11.25 5.79
C LEU A 84 0.38 -11.72 7.03
N GLY A 85 1.65 -12.10 6.87
CA GLY A 85 2.44 -12.69 7.95
C GLY A 85 3.40 -11.73 8.66
N ALA A 86 3.73 -10.59 8.06
CA ALA A 86 4.80 -9.71 8.53
C ALA A 86 4.28 -8.29 8.79
N ALA A 87 3.45 -8.10 9.80
CA ALA A 87 3.03 -6.78 10.31
C ALA A 87 2.69 -5.76 9.19
N SER A 88 2.03 -6.22 8.10
CA SER A 88 1.61 -5.40 6.93
C SER A 88 2.73 -4.64 6.19
N VAL A 89 4.00 -4.97 6.41
CA VAL A 89 5.17 -4.27 5.83
C VAL A 89 6.09 -5.19 5.03
N GLY A 90 6.04 -6.51 5.26
CA GLY A 90 6.96 -7.48 4.63
C GLY A 90 6.91 -7.53 3.10
N GLY A 91 5.78 -7.20 2.50
CA GLY A 91 5.60 -7.19 1.04
C GLY A 91 6.19 -5.97 0.32
N GLU A 92 6.45 -4.86 1.01
CA GLU A 92 6.95 -3.64 0.38
C GLU A 92 8.37 -3.82 -0.20
N PRO A 93 9.34 -4.38 0.54
CA PRO A 93 10.65 -4.71 -0.01
C PRO A 93 10.57 -5.71 -1.17
N VAL A 94 9.61 -6.63 -1.15
CA VAL A 94 9.42 -7.63 -2.21
C VAL A 94 8.97 -6.99 -3.52
N LYS A 95 8.06 -6.01 -3.47
CA LYS A 95 7.65 -5.23 -4.65
C LYS A 95 8.86 -4.56 -5.29
N VAL A 96 9.71 -3.91 -4.48
CA VAL A 96 10.96 -3.28 -4.95
C VAL A 96 11.93 -4.31 -5.54
N TYR A 97 12.10 -5.46 -4.86
CA TYR A 97 12.93 -6.55 -5.33
C TYR A 97 12.48 -7.11 -6.70
N LEU A 98 11.19 -7.28 -6.93
CA LEU A 98 10.63 -7.80 -8.19
C LEU A 98 10.73 -6.81 -9.36
N LEU A 99 11.00 -5.53 -9.07
CA LEU A 99 11.25 -4.48 -10.07
C LEU A 99 12.72 -4.37 -10.48
N ARG A 100 13.64 -5.04 -9.76
CA ARG A 100 15.06 -4.95 -10.08
C ARG A 100 15.37 -5.40 -11.52
N GLY A 101 16.41 -4.82 -12.12
CA GLY A 101 16.76 -5.03 -13.52
C GLY A 101 15.88 -4.28 -14.52
N ARG A 102 14.79 -3.65 -14.07
CA ARG A 102 13.87 -2.84 -14.89
C ARG A 102 13.80 -1.38 -14.44
N VAL A 103 13.96 -1.18 -13.14
CA VAL A 103 13.96 0.13 -12.50
C VAL A 103 15.16 0.20 -11.57
N PRO A 104 15.90 1.31 -11.53
CA PRO A 104 16.94 1.52 -10.54
C PRO A 104 16.37 1.39 -9.12
N LEU A 105 17.10 0.71 -8.23
CA LEU A 105 16.66 0.44 -6.85
C LEU A 105 16.19 1.71 -6.12
N ALA A 106 16.96 2.79 -6.24
CA ALA A 106 16.61 4.08 -5.64
C ALA A 106 15.25 4.62 -6.13
N GLN A 107 14.95 4.48 -7.43
CA GLN A 107 13.66 4.91 -7.99
C GLN A 107 12.52 4.00 -7.55
N ALA A 108 12.73 2.68 -7.54
CA ALA A 108 11.71 1.73 -7.10
C ALA A 108 11.36 1.94 -5.62
N SER A 109 12.38 2.17 -4.77
CA SER A 109 12.18 2.44 -3.34
C SER A 109 11.49 3.78 -3.10
N ALA A 110 11.88 4.85 -3.81
CA ALA A 110 11.22 6.15 -3.70
C ALA A 110 9.75 6.08 -4.12
N ALA A 111 9.46 5.44 -5.28
CA ALA A 111 8.10 5.23 -5.75
C ALA A 111 7.25 4.43 -4.76
N GLN A 112 7.84 3.41 -4.10
CA GLN A 112 7.14 2.61 -3.10
C GLN A 112 6.80 3.42 -1.84
N ILE A 113 7.69 4.32 -1.40
CA ILE A 113 7.43 5.19 -0.24
C ILE A 113 6.34 6.21 -0.57
N VAL A 114 6.39 6.84 -1.76
CA VAL A 114 5.34 7.77 -2.20
C VAL A 114 3.99 7.06 -2.32
N ASP A 115 3.94 5.83 -2.87
CA ASP A 115 2.73 5.01 -2.93
C ASP A 115 2.18 4.72 -1.52
N LYS A 116 3.06 4.32 -0.58
CA LYS A 116 2.66 4.03 0.80
C LYS A 116 2.12 5.27 1.51
N THR A 117 2.76 6.42 1.30
CA THR A 117 2.26 7.71 1.80
C THR A 117 0.88 8.02 1.20
N GLY A 118 0.73 7.87 -0.12
CA GLY A 118 -0.53 8.13 -0.83
C GLY A 118 -1.69 7.26 -0.36
N ILE A 119 -1.47 5.96 -0.19
CA ILE A 119 -2.51 5.04 0.29
C ILE A 119 -2.92 5.33 1.72
N THR A 120 -1.95 5.71 2.59
CA THR A 120 -2.24 6.03 3.98
C THR A 120 -3.00 7.36 4.11
N ILE A 121 -2.63 8.39 3.33
CA ILE A 121 -3.40 9.65 3.26
C ILE A 121 -4.81 9.37 2.73
N GLY A 122 -4.94 8.58 1.65
CA GLY A 122 -6.23 8.16 1.11
C GLY A 122 -7.11 7.46 2.14
N GLN A 123 -6.53 6.63 3.00
CA GLN A 123 -7.22 5.96 4.10
C GLN A 123 -7.71 6.94 5.19
N VAL A 124 -6.88 7.92 5.57
CA VAL A 124 -7.28 8.98 6.51
C VAL A 124 -8.45 9.79 5.96
N LEU A 125 -8.38 10.18 4.68
CA LEU A 125 -9.48 10.88 4.02
C LEU A 125 -10.74 10.01 3.94
N PHE A 126 -10.60 8.72 3.69
CA PHE A 126 -11.72 7.78 3.67
C PHE A 126 -12.38 7.65 5.05
N LEU A 127 -11.59 7.57 6.13
CA LEU A 127 -12.11 7.56 7.50
C LEU A 127 -12.84 8.88 7.82
N ALA A 128 -12.31 10.02 7.41
CA ALA A 128 -12.96 11.32 7.58
C ALA A 128 -14.28 11.39 6.81
N VAL A 129 -14.35 10.92 5.56
CA VAL A 129 -15.59 10.83 4.79
C VAL A 129 -16.59 9.91 5.48
N GLY A 130 -16.16 8.75 5.96
CA GLY A 130 -17.00 7.82 6.72
C GLY A 130 -17.59 8.44 7.98
N LEU A 131 -16.78 9.21 8.72
CA LEU A 131 -17.23 9.93 9.91
C LEU A 131 -18.29 10.99 9.57
N VAL A 132 -18.06 11.79 8.54
CA VAL A 132 -19.04 12.80 8.07
C VAL A 132 -20.34 12.12 7.65
N VAL A 133 -20.27 11.04 6.87
CA VAL A 133 -21.47 10.27 6.46
C VAL A 133 -22.19 9.70 7.67
N ALA A 134 -21.45 9.19 8.67
CA ALA A 134 -22.05 8.67 9.89
C ALA A 134 -22.81 9.74 10.66
N ILE A 135 -22.22 10.91 10.87
CA ILE A 135 -22.84 12.04 11.59
C ILE A 135 -24.10 12.55 10.87
N LEU A 136 -24.07 12.57 9.53
CA LEU A 136 -25.18 13.12 8.75
C LEU A 136 -26.39 12.17 8.58
N HIS A 137 -26.18 10.85 8.69
CA HIS A 137 -27.19 9.86 8.30
C HIS A 137 -27.58 8.89 9.44
N PHE A 138 -26.84 8.87 10.55
CA PHE A 138 -27.04 7.89 11.62
C PHE A 138 -26.99 8.57 12.99
N ASP A 139 -27.85 8.13 13.88
CA ASP A 139 -27.83 8.52 15.30
C ASP A 139 -26.97 7.51 16.08
N LEU A 140 -25.65 7.66 15.95
CA LEU A 140 -24.69 6.80 16.64
C LEU A 140 -24.44 7.33 18.06
N ALA A 141 -24.18 6.43 18.99
CA ALA A 141 -23.80 6.79 20.34
C ALA A 141 -22.52 7.66 20.35
N ALA A 142 -22.49 8.65 21.22
CA ALA A 142 -21.41 9.65 21.28
C ALA A 142 -20.02 9.01 21.53
N ASP A 143 -19.96 7.94 22.30
CA ASP A 143 -18.74 7.17 22.58
C ASP A 143 -18.16 6.53 21.31
N VAL A 144 -19.01 6.00 20.42
CA VAL A 144 -18.58 5.47 19.10
C VAL A 144 -18.01 6.58 18.24
N LEU A 145 -18.67 7.73 18.13
CA LEU A 145 -18.19 8.87 17.36
C LEU A 145 -16.86 9.40 17.92
N TRP A 146 -16.75 9.55 19.23
CA TRP A 146 -15.49 9.97 19.86
C TRP A 146 -14.37 8.97 19.64
N ALA A 147 -14.63 7.66 19.72
CA ALA A 147 -13.64 6.63 19.41
C ALA A 147 -13.10 6.78 17.99
N VAL A 148 -13.98 7.05 17.00
CA VAL A 148 -13.59 7.26 15.60
C VAL A 148 -12.81 8.57 15.43
N VAL A 149 -13.19 9.65 16.13
CA VAL A 149 -12.44 10.92 16.12
C VAL A 149 -11.02 10.72 16.68
N VAL A 150 -10.88 10.05 17.81
CA VAL A 150 -9.56 9.72 18.39
C VAL A 150 -8.74 8.90 17.41
N LEU A 151 -9.35 7.90 16.79
CA LEU A 151 -8.71 7.06 15.79
C LEU A 151 -8.22 7.89 14.58
N LEU A 152 -9.04 8.82 14.11
CA LEU A 152 -8.69 9.73 13.02
C LEU A 152 -7.51 10.65 13.41
N VAL A 153 -7.53 11.23 14.59
CA VAL A 153 -6.45 12.10 15.11
C VAL A 153 -5.13 11.32 15.21
N VAL A 154 -5.18 10.10 15.74
CA VAL A 154 -4.00 9.25 15.85
C VAL A 154 -3.45 8.92 14.45
N GLN A 155 -4.31 8.57 13.48
CA GLN A 155 -3.88 8.30 12.11
C GLN A 155 -3.26 9.53 11.44
N ILE A 156 -3.87 10.71 11.60
CA ILE A 156 -3.31 11.97 11.11
C ILE A 156 -1.92 12.20 11.73
N GLY A 157 -1.78 12.02 13.04
CA GLY A 157 -0.50 12.16 13.74
C GLY A 157 0.59 11.23 13.17
N VAL A 158 0.25 9.96 12.94
CA VAL A 158 1.17 8.98 12.33
C VAL A 158 1.55 9.38 10.91
N VAL A 159 0.58 9.80 10.08
CA VAL A 159 0.84 10.23 8.70
C VAL A 159 1.72 11.48 8.66
N VAL A 160 1.40 12.49 9.48
CA VAL A 160 2.19 13.73 9.58
C VAL A 160 3.62 13.40 10.00
N THR A 161 3.79 12.60 11.04
CA THR A 161 5.11 12.15 11.50
C THR A 161 5.87 11.43 10.39
N PHE A 162 5.21 10.51 9.67
CA PHE A 162 5.82 9.78 8.57
C PHE A 162 6.26 10.70 7.42
N VAL A 163 5.46 11.71 7.07
CA VAL A 163 5.79 12.69 6.03
C VAL A 163 6.92 13.62 6.49
N LEU A 164 6.89 14.09 7.74
CA LEU A 164 7.94 14.95 8.31
C LEU A 164 9.29 14.21 8.33
N VAL A 165 9.29 12.95 8.74
CA VAL A 165 10.50 12.09 8.75
C VAL A 165 11.10 11.97 7.35
N GLN A 166 10.28 11.84 6.32
CA GLN A 166 10.74 11.82 4.93
C GLN A 166 11.32 13.16 4.47
N GLY A 167 10.79 14.30 4.98
CA GLY A 167 11.21 15.65 4.62
C GLY A 167 12.52 16.11 5.29
N VAL A 168 12.83 15.55 6.45
CA VAL A 168 14.00 15.98 7.27
C VAL A 168 15.33 15.41 6.76
N GLY A 169 15.34 14.54 5.72
CA GLY A 169 16.57 13.94 5.21
C GLY A 169 17.30 13.14 6.29
N LEU A 170 16.55 12.33 7.05
CA LEU A 170 17.11 11.49 8.13
C LEU A 170 18.19 10.56 7.63
N GLY A 171 18.14 10.20 6.34
CA GLY A 171 19.13 9.33 5.76
C GLY A 171 20.53 9.92 5.75
N ASP A 172 20.66 11.19 5.43
CA ASP A 172 21.94 11.87 5.44
C ASP A 172 22.50 11.98 6.87
N ARG A 173 21.63 12.16 7.86
CA ARG A 173 22.02 12.14 9.29
C ARG A 173 22.33 10.72 9.77
N THR A 174 21.54 9.74 9.37
CA THR A 174 21.75 8.33 9.72
C THR A 174 23.03 7.81 9.07
N LEU A 175 23.30 8.13 7.79
CA LEU A 175 24.54 7.76 7.13
C LEU A 175 25.76 8.39 7.81
N ARG A 176 25.70 9.67 8.20
CA ARG A 176 26.77 10.32 8.95
C ARG A 176 27.00 9.68 10.32
N LEU A 177 25.93 9.26 11.00
CA LEU A 177 26.04 8.55 12.27
C LEU A 177 26.64 7.15 12.09
N LEU A 178 26.18 6.40 11.08
CA LEU A 178 26.69 5.07 10.77
C LEU A 178 28.14 5.12 10.27
N ASP A 179 28.52 6.16 9.52
CA ASP A 179 29.89 6.41 9.09
C ASP A 179 30.79 6.71 10.30
N ARG A 180 30.31 7.53 11.24
CA ARG A 180 31.02 7.79 12.53
C ARG A 180 31.16 6.53 13.39
N LEU A 181 30.21 5.58 13.29
CA LEU A 181 30.23 4.30 13.99
C LEU A 181 31.05 3.23 13.25
N GLY A 182 31.65 3.57 12.10
CA GLY A 182 32.45 2.64 11.29
C GLY A 182 31.63 1.53 10.60
N VAL A 183 30.30 1.65 10.56
CA VAL A 183 29.41 0.61 10.03
C VAL A 183 29.25 0.71 8.51
N VAL A 184 29.49 1.90 7.90
CA VAL A 184 29.34 2.12 6.45
C VAL A 184 30.72 2.26 5.81
N ALA A 185 31.29 1.14 5.39
CA ALA A 185 32.55 1.11 4.63
C ALA A 185 32.36 1.22 3.11
N ASP A 186 31.12 1.26 2.59
CA ASP A 186 30.84 1.15 1.16
C ASP A 186 30.31 2.48 0.58
N ARG A 187 31.19 3.21 -0.10
CA ARG A 187 30.86 4.46 -0.83
C ARG A 187 29.74 4.26 -1.88
N GLY A 188 29.58 3.05 -2.42
CA GLY A 188 28.51 2.74 -3.37
C GLY A 188 27.13 2.77 -2.73
N ARG A 189 27.00 2.32 -1.47
CA ARG A 189 25.73 2.37 -0.72
C ARG A 189 25.35 3.80 -0.36
N ALA A 190 26.31 4.62 0.04
CA ALA A 190 26.10 6.03 0.32
C ALA A 190 25.61 6.80 -0.90
N SER A 191 26.16 6.56 -2.09
CA SER A 191 25.72 7.19 -3.34
C SER A 191 24.30 6.73 -3.77
N GLY A 192 23.98 5.45 -3.56
CA GLY A 192 22.64 4.89 -3.83
C GLY A 192 21.57 5.51 -2.94
N PHE A 193 21.91 5.73 -1.67
CA PHE A 193 21.00 6.33 -0.70
C PHE A 193 20.77 7.83 -1.00
N ALA A 194 21.82 8.61 -1.27
CA ALA A 194 21.71 10.01 -1.67
C ALA A 194 20.89 10.17 -2.97
N ARG A 195 20.96 9.21 -3.90
CA ARG A 195 20.14 9.19 -5.09
C ARG A 195 18.67 8.93 -4.76
N PHE A 196 18.39 8.00 -3.84
CA PHE A 196 17.04 7.72 -3.34
C PHE A 196 16.41 8.97 -2.73
N GLU A 197 17.09 9.67 -1.81
CA GLU A 197 16.58 10.88 -1.17
C GLU A 197 16.29 12.00 -2.18
N ARG A 198 17.18 12.20 -3.15
CA ARG A 198 16.94 13.18 -4.23
C ARG A 198 15.69 12.85 -5.05
N ILE A 199 15.48 11.58 -5.42
CA ILE A 199 14.30 11.16 -6.17
C ILE A 199 13.04 11.33 -5.32
N LEU A 200 13.09 10.99 -4.04
CA LEU A 200 11.97 11.15 -3.12
C LEU A 200 11.59 12.64 -2.98
N ALA A 201 12.56 13.51 -2.73
CA ALA A 201 12.36 14.96 -2.63
C ALA A 201 11.81 15.56 -3.94
N ALA A 202 12.35 15.16 -5.09
CA ALA A 202 11.88 15.57 -6.40
C ALA A 202 10.43 15.13 -6.64
N SER A 203 10.05 13.92 -6.20
CA SER A 203 8.67 13.44 -6.31
C SER A 203 7.68 14.36 -5.62
N TYR A 204 8.00 14.86 -4.43
CA TYR A 204 7.11 15.75 -3.68
C TYR A 204 7.16 17.22 -4.16
N ARG A 205 8.30 17.69 -4.65
CA ARG A 205 8.46 19.10 -5.06
C ARG A 205 8.03 19.36 -6.50
N GLU A 206 8.45 18.48 -7.42
CA GLU A 206 8.31 18.69 -8.87
C GLU A 206 7.10 17.97 -9.45
N ARG A 207 6.60 16.92 -8.77
CA ARG A 207 5.49 16.08 -9.26
C ARG A 207 4.27 16.09 -8.34
N ARG A 208 3.97 17.24 -7.75
CA ARG A 208 2.82 17.42 -6.81
C ARG A 208 1.50 16.90 -7.40
N GLY A 209 1.25 17.17 -8.68
CA GLY A 209 0.06 16.68 -9.38
C GLY A 209 -0.02 15.15 -9.44
N ALA A 210 1.11 14.45 -9.67
CA ALA A 210 1.14 13.00 -9.68
C ALA A 210 0.96 12.41 -8.26
N VAL A 211 1.52 13.06 -7.23
CA VAL A 211 1.32 12.66 -5.83
C VAL A 211 -0.14 12.88 -5.42
N LEU A 212 -0.74 14.01 -5.77
CA LEU A 212 -2.17 14.27 -5.53
C LEU A 212 -3.05 13.25 -6.26
N ALA A 213 -2.77 12.98 -7.54
CA ALA A 213 -3.49 11.97 -8.30
C ALA A 213 -3.35 10.57 -7.67
N CYS A 214 -2.16 10.22 -7.16
CA CYS A 214 -1.94 8.98 -6.42
C CYS A 214 -2.86 8.90 -5.18
N VAL A 215 -2.92 9.96 -4.37
CA VAL A 215 -3.80 10.03 -3.18
C VAL A 215 -5.28 9.90 -3.59
N LEU A 216 -5.72 10.63 -4.62
CA LEU A 216 -7.12 10.60 -5.07
C LEU A 216 -7.53 9.24 -5.64
N VAL A 217 -6.64 8.57 -6.38
CA VAL A 217 -6.90 7.21 -6.88
C VAL A 217 -6.94 6.20 -5.74
N HIS A 218 -6.09 6.37 -4.71
CA HIS A 218 -6.18 5.55 -3.50
C HIS A 218 -7.48 5.80 -2.73
N LEU A 219 -7.90 7.05 -2.58
CA LEU A 219 -9.19 7.38 -1.97
C LEU A 219 -10.35 6.74 -2.76
N LEU A 220 -10.33 6.85 -4.10
CA LEU A 220 -11.31 6.18 -4.95
C LEU A 220 -11.31 4.67 -4.73
N ALA A 221 -10.13 4.04 -4.60
CA ALA A 221 -10.03 2.61 -4.32
C ALA A 221 -10.67 2.24 -2.97
N TRP A 222 -10.49 3.06 -1.93
CA TRP A 222 -11.15 2.89 -0.63
C TRP A 222 -12.68 3.03 -0.76
N LEU A 223 -13.17 4.06 -1.46
CA LEU A 223 -14.60 4.27 -1.70
C LEU A 223 -15.22 3.11 -2.49
N VAL A 224 -14.55 2.62 -3.53
CA VAL A 224 -15.00 1.44 -4.29
C VAL A 224 -14.96 0.19 -3.41
N GLY A 225 -14.00 0.10 -2.49
CA GLY A 225 -13.91 -1.00 -1.53
C GLY A 225 -15.15 -1.14 -0.66
N SER A 226 -15.83 -0.03 -0.29
CA SER A 226 -17.05 -0.06 0.52
C SER A 226 -18.25 -0.71 -0.19
N LEU A 227 -18.23 -0.81 -1.54
CA LEU A 227 -19.23 -1.59 -2.27
C LEU A 227 -19.20 -3.08 -1.88
N GLU A 228 -18.05 -3.57 -1.43
CA GLU A 228 -17.95 -4.94 -0.91
C GLU A 228 -18.84 -5.14 0.30
N VAL A 229 -18.79 -4.22 1.27
CA VAL A 229 -19.66 -4.27 2.47
C VAL A 229 -21.13 -4.24 2.05
N TYR A 230 -21.49 -3.31 1.14
CA TYR A 230 -22.86 -3.19 0.65
C TYR A 230 -23.35 -4.48 0.00
N LEU A 231 -22.54 -5.09 -0.87
CA LEU A 231 -22.92 -6.32 -1.58
C LEU A 231 -23.06 -7.51 -0.63
N VAL A 232 -22.17 -7.65 0.37
CA VAL A 232 -22.27 -8.71 1.39
C VAL A 232 -23.55 -8.56 2.18
N LEU A 233 -23.85 -7.35 2.66
CA LEU A 233 -25.08 -7.10 3.42
C LEU A 233 -26.32 -7.43 2.60
N ARG A 234 -26.35 -7.05 1.33
CA ARG A 234 -27.46 -7.38 0.42
C ARG A 234 -27.62 -8.88 0.19
N TRP A 235 -26.54 -9.64 0.19
CA TRP A 235 -26.58 -11.10 0.04
C TRP A 235 -27.00 -11.83 1.31
N LEU A 236 -26.74 -11.20 2.46
CA LEU A 236 -27.25 -11.68 3.74
C LEU A 236 -28.70 -11.22 4.01
N ASP A 237 -29.40 -10.73 2.95
CA ASP A 237 -30.76 -10.18 3.00
C ASP A 237 -30.93 -9.00 3.98
N VAL A 238 -29.83 -8.32 4.29
CA VAL A 238 -29.82 -7.13 5.14
C VAL A 238 -30.11 -5.88 4.30
N ARG A 239 -31.16 -5.12 4.68
CA ARG A 239 -31.50 -3.86 4.04
C ARG A 239 -30.60 -2.73 4.56
N ALA A 240 -29.33 -2.74 4.18
CA ALA A 240 -28.41 -1.66 4.49
C ALA A 240 -28.36 -0.62 3.36
N SER A 241 -28.18 0.65 3.74
CA SER A 241 -27.91 1.74 2.79
C SER A 241 -26.44 1.74 2.37
N LEU A 242 -26.18 2.38 1.22
CA LEU A 242 -24.78 2.59 0.77
C LEU A 242 -24.00 3.44 1.78
N ALA A 243 -24.66 4.40 2.43
CA ALA A 243 -24.09 5.23 3.48
C ALA A 243 -23.64 4.39 4.70
N ALA A 244 -24.47 3.42 5.14
CA ALA A 244 -24.09 2.50 6.21
C ALA A 244 -22.90 1.65 5.82
N ALA A 245 -22.89 1.07 4.63
CA ALA A 245 -21.78 0.27 4.14
C ALA A 245 -20.46 1.07 4.09
N LEU A 246 -20.51 2.32 3.62
CA LEU A 246 -19.36 3.21 3.54
C LEU A 246 -18.84 3.56 4.93
N ALA A 247 -19.71 3.95 5.86
CA ALA A 247 -19.30 4.32 7.22
C ALA A 247 -18.72 3.10 7.98
N ILE A 248 -19.36 1.93 7.88
CA ILE A 248 -18.85 0.68 8.47
C ILE A 248 -17.48 0.31 7.90
N ASP A 249 -17.28 0.40 6.59
CA ASP A 249 -15.97 0.06 5.98
C ASP A 249 -14.89 1.07 6.36
N ALA A 250 -15.22 2.36 6.39
CA ALA A 250 -14.29 3.41 6.80
C ALA A 250 -13.84 3.23 8.25
N PHE A 251 -14.76 2.95 9.17
CA PHE A 251 -14.44 2.69 10.58
C PHE A 251 -13.66 1.39 10.74
N GLY A 252 -14.01 0.34 10.00
CA GLY A 252 -13.27 -0.91 9.97
C GLY A 252 -11.84 -0.75 9.41
N ALA A 253 -11.63 0.12 8.41
CA ALA A 253 -10.30 0.46 7.92
C ALA A 253 -9.48 1.17 9.01
N GLY A 254 -10.11 2.02 9.82
CA GLY A 254 -9.49 2.64 10.99
C GLY A 254 -9.05 1.62 12.03
N ILE A 255 -9.92 0.68 12.39
CA ILE A 255 -9.60 -0.43 13.32
C ILE A 255 -8.44 -1.26 12.78
N LYS A 256 -8.47 -1.59 11.50
CA LYS A 256 -7.38 -2.34 10.84
C LYS A 256 -6.05 -1.59 10.91
N PHE A 257 -6.06 -0.28 10.79
CA PHE A 257 -4.85 0.54 10.90
C PHE A 257 -4.22 0.41 12.29
N MET A 258 -5.02 0.44 13.36
CA MET A 258 -4.51 0.26 14.73
C MET A 258 -4.00 -1.15 14.99
N ALA A 259 -4.58 -2.13 14.33
CA ALA A 259 -4.17 -3.53 14.43
C ALA A 259 -2.97 -3.89 13.53
N PHE A 260 -2.24 -2.91 12.96
CA PHE A 260 -1.19 -3.16 11.96
C PHE A 260 -0.08 -4.10 12.44
N ALA A 261 0.22 -4.11 13.74
CA ALA A 261 1.24 -4.96 14.35
C ALA A 261 0.76 -6.41 14.57
N ILE A 262 -0.55 -6.66 14.50
CA ILE A 262 -1.14 -7.98 14.71
C ILE A 262 -1.23 -8.71 13.36
N PRO A 263 -0.53 -9.83 13.17
CA PRO A 263 -0.58 -10.60 11.92
C PRO A 263 -2.02 -10.96 11.54
N GLY A 264 -2.44 -10.54 10.33
CA GLY A 264 -3.81 -10.73 9.86
C GLY A 264 -4.89 -9.99 10.65
N ALA A 265 -4.52 -9.16 11.65
CA ALA A 265 -5.42 -8.47 12.59
C ALA A 265 -6.48 -9.42 13.20
N VAL A 266 -6.08 -10.66 13.50
CA VAL A 266 -6.96 -11.73 14.01
C VAL A 266 -7.50 -11.37 15.39
N GLY A 267 -8.78 -11.59 15.60
CA GLY A 267 -9.51 -11.21 16.83
C GLY A 267 -9.95 -9.74 16.83
N VAL A 268 -9.09 -8.82 16.45
CA VAL A 268 -9.38 -7.39 16.46
C VAL A 268 -10.40 -7.00 15.41
N LEU A 269 -10.28 -7.54 14.19
CA LEU A 269 -11.24 -7.27 13.11
C LEU A 269 -12.58 -7.93 13.40
N GLU A 270 -12.60 -9.16 13.88
CA GLU A 270 -13.83 -9.87 14.23
C GLU A 270 -14.60 -9.09 15.30
N GLY A 271 -13.98 -8.80 16.44
CA GLY A 271 -14.61 -8.03 17.51
C GLY A 271 -14.97 -6.62 17.06
N GLY A 272 -14.09 -5.96 16.32
CA GLY A 272 -14.33 -4.61 15.79
C GLY A 272 -15.54 -4.55 14.85
N TYR A 273 -15.67 -5.47 13.90
CA TYR A 273 -16.83 -5.49 13.02
C TYR A 273 -18.12 -5.91 13.72
N MET A 274 -18.06 -6.83 14.71
CA MET A 274 -19.22 -7.13 15.54
C MET A 274 -19.73 -5.89 16.25
N MET A 275 -18.84 -5.12 16.87
CA MET A 275 -19.17 -3.86 17.55
C MET A 275 -19.70 -2.79 16.56
N LEU A 276 -19.07 -2.64 15.39
CA LEU A 276 -19.52 -1.69 14.38
C LEU A 276 -20.93 -2.03 13.88
N PHE A 277 -21.18 -3.29 13.53
CA PHE A 277 -22.49 -3.70 13.04
C PHE A 277 -23.56 -3.44 14.11
N SER A 278 -23.29 -3.78 15.37
CA SER A 278 -24.20 -3.47 16.49
C SER A 278 -24.43 -1.97 16.67
N ALA A 279 -23.39 -1.14 16.54
CA ALA A 279 -23.51 0.31 16.63
C ALA A 279 -24.40 0.90 15.52
N PHE A 280 -24.40 0.31 14.33
CA PHE A 280 -25.27 0.71 13.21
C PHE A 280 -26.66 0.04 13.26
N GLY A 281 -27.02 -0.64 14.35
CA GLY A 281 -28.33 -1.29 14.53
C GLY A 281 -28.47 -2.61 13.81
N PHE A 282 -27.40 -3.24 13.34
CA PHE A 282 -27.40 -4.57 12.77
C PHE A 282 -27.01 -5.63 13.82
N ASP A 283 -27.33 -6.88 13.55
CA ASP A 283 -26.85 -8.00 14.38
C ASP A 283 -25.32 -8.12 14.35
N GLY A 284 -24.68 -8.20 15.53
CA GLY A 284 -23.23 -8.34 15.63
C GLY A 284 -22.69 -9.61 14.98
N GLY A 285 -23.47 -10.69 14.92
CA GLY A 285 -23.11 -11.93 14.22
C GLY A 285 -22.94 -11.74 12.73
N LEU A 286 -23.65 -10.76 12.11
CA LEU A 286 -23.44 -10.37 10.72
C LEU A 286 -22.03 -9.76 10.53
N GLY A 287 -21.53 -8.99 11.51
CA GLY A 287 -20.17 -8.44 11.51
C GLY A 287 -19.11 -9.54 11.51
N LEU A 288 -19.32 -10.59 12.28
CA LEU A 288 -18.46 -11.78 12.28
C LEU A 288 -18.51 -12.49 10.91
N SER A 289 -19.72 -12.75 10.38
CA SER A 289 -19.91 -13.39 9.09
C SER A 289 -19.25 -12.61 7.96
N PHE A 290 -19.37 -11.27 7.99
CA PHE A 290 -18.69 -10.38 7.05
C PHE A 290 -17.16 -10.52 7.12
N THR A 291 -16.61 -10.56 8.33
CA THR A 291 -15.15 -10.71 8.51
C THR A 291 -14.64 -12.04 7.96
N LEU A 292 -15.40 -13.12 8.15
CA LEU A 292 -15.07 -14.44 7.62
C LEU A 292 -15.05 -14.46 6.08
N VAL A 293 -16.01 -13.81 5.44
CA VAL A 293 -16.03 -13.64 3.98
C VAL A 293 -14.80 -12.86 3.51
N ARG A 294 -14.42 -11.79 4.20
CA ARG A 294 -13.19 -11.05 3.91
C ARG A 294 -11.93 -11.89 4.07
N ARG A 295 -11.87 -12.77 5.08
CA ARG A 295 -10.73 -13.68 5.24
C ARG A 295 -10.60 -14.66 4.08
N LEU A 296 -11.72 -15.23 3.64
CA LEU A 296 -11.73 -16.12 2.49
C LEU A 296 -11.20 -15.41 1.23
N ARG A 297 -11.63 -14.18 0.99
CA ARG A 297 -11.08 -13.33 -0.08
C ARG A 297 -9.57 -13.12 0.09
N MET A 298 -9.10 -12.77 1.31
CA MET A 298 -7.68 -12.57 1.59
C MET A 298 -6.87 -13.82 1.26
N VAL A 299 -7.32 -15.00 1.66
CA VAL A 299 -6.67 -16.29 1.34
C VAL A 299 -6.61 -16.49 -0.17
N ALA A 300 -7.74 -16.34 -0.89
CA ALA A 300 -7.81 -16.55 -2.33
C ALA A 300 -6.83 -15.64 -3.10
N TRP A 301 -6.82 -14.35 -2.78
CA TRP A 301 -5.93 -13.38 -3.44
C TRP A 301 -4.46 -13.54 -3.03
N SER A 302 -4.19 -14.03 -1.81
CA SER A 302 -2.82 -14.35 -1.41
C SER A 302 -2.28 -15.56 -2.15
N VAL A 303 -3.11 -16.58 -2.37
CA VAL A 303 -2.73 -17.71 -3.23
C VAL A 303 -2.43 -17.23 -4.65
N ALA A 304 -3.29 -16.38 -5.23
CA ALA A 304 -3.04 -15.79 -6.55
C ALA A 304 -1.74 -14.97 -6.57
N GLY A 305 -1.46 -14.21 -5.50
CA GLY A 305 -0.22 -13.45 -5.35
C GLY A 305 1.03 -14.33 -5.24
N LEU A 306 0.95 -15.45 -4.51
CA LEU A 306 2.05 -16.44 -4.42
C LEU A 306 2.30 -17.16 -5.74
N VAL A 307 1.24 -17.52 -6.47
CA VAL A 307 1.36 -18.06 -7.84
C VAL A 307 2.02 -17.03 -8.75
N ALA A 308 1.62 -15.75 -8.66
CA ALA A 308 2.27 -14.68 -9.42
C ALA A 308 3.75 -14.55 -9.04
N LEU A 309 4.10 -14.62 -7.75
CA LEU A 309 5.48 -14.59 -7.26
C LEU A 309 6.31 -15.73 -7.87
N ALA A 310 5.74 -16.93 -7.94
CA ALA A 310 6.40 -18.10 -8.51
C ALA A 310 6.59 -17.98 -10.03
N LEU A 311 5.59 -17.43 -10.75
CA LEU A 311 5.56 -17.33 -12.21
C LEU A 311 6.25 -16.08 -12.77
N LEU A 312 6.44 -15.01 -11.99
CA LEU A 312 7.13 -13.82 -12.43
C LEU A 312 8.58 -14.15 -12.77
N ARG A 313 8.86 -14.30 -14.07
CA ARG A 313 10.21 -14.60 -14.57
C ARG A 313 11.13 -13.40 -14.35
N ASP A 314 12.35 -13.67 -13.94
CA ASP A 314 13.44 -12.70 -13.98
C ASP A 314 13.73 -12.41 -15.46
N SER A 315 13.22 -11.30 -15.96
CA SER A 315 13.65 -10.81 -17.27
C SER A 315 15.05 -10.26 -17.11
N ALA A 316 16.03 -11.14 -17.26
CA ALA A 316 17.45 -10.81 -17.28
C ALA A 316 17.84 -10.21 -18.65
N THR A 317 17.18 -9.15 -19.05
CA THR A 317 17.74 -8.26 -20.07
C THR A 317 17.84 -6.90 -19.40
N PRO A 318 19.05 -6.47 -19.02
CA PRO A 318 19.23 -5.09 -18.60
C PRO A 318 18.84 -4.23 -19.80
N ALA A 319 17.75 -3.47 -19.70
CA ALA A 319 17.58 -2.36 -20.62
C ALA A 319 18.84 -1.49 -20.46
N PRO A 320 19.50 -1.08 -21.56
CA PRO A 320 20.66 -0.20 -21.47
C PRO A 320 20.21 1.01 -20.68
N VAL A 321 20.85 1.22 -19.52
CA VAL A 321 20.67 2.44 -18.74
C VAL A 321 21.26 3.54 -19.61
N SER A 322 20.44 4.13 -20.48
CA SER A 322 20.79 5.37 -21.16
C SER A 322 21.03 6.39 -20.05
N ALA A 323 22.29 6.67 -19.80
CA ALA A 323 22.79 7.71 -18.92
C ALA A 323 22.54 9.09 -19.56
N ALA A 324 21.29 9.42 -19.77
CA ALA A 324 20.86 10.76 -20.16
C ALA A 324 20.19 11.43 -18.96
N VAL A 325 20.99 11.69 -17.94
CA VAL A 325 20.83 12.92 -17.18
C VAL A 325 21.52 13.98 -18.05
N PRO A 326 20.88 15.05 -18.49
CA PRO A 326 21.59 16.16 -19.08
C PRO A 326 22.53 16.70 -18.01
N GLU A 327 23.84 16.42 -18.16
CA GLU A 327 24.86 17.19 -17.48
C GLU A 327 24.64 18.64 -17.90
N GLY A 328 24.46 19.49 -16.89
CA GLY A 328 24.24 20.89 -17.07
C GLY A 328 25.26 21.49 -18.05
N SER A 329 24.72 22.31 -18.94
CA SER A 329 25.45 23.15 -19.86
C SER A 329 26.75 23.64 -19.21
N SER A 330 27.89 23.19 -19.75
CA SER A 330 29.18 23.78 -19.45
C SER A 330 29.12 25.25 -19.83
N VAL A 331 29.18 26.08 -18.81
CA VAL A 331 29.44 27.51 -18.99
C VAL A 331 30.78 27.62 -19.72
N ALA A 332 30.71 27.94 -20.99
CA ALA A 332 31.87 28.23 -21.82
C ALA A 332 32.60 29.42 -21.20
N THR A 333 33.69 29.15 -20.50
CA THR A 333 34.66 30.19 -20.11
C THR A 333 35.27 30.76 -21.38
N ARG A 334 34.78 31.92 -21.81
CA ARG A 334 35.42 32.72 -22.85
C ARG A 334 36.79 33.15 -22.33
N SER A 335 37.85 32.56 -22.91
CA SER A 335 39.21 33.03 -22.74
C SER A 335 39.34 34.44 -23.34
N PRO A 336 40.00 35.41 -22.69
CA PRO A 336 40.23 36.72 -23.26
C PRO A 336 41.26 36.65 -24.39
N ARG A 337 40.83 36.99 -25.61
CA ARG A 337 41.71 37.17 -26.75
C ARG A 337 42.78 38.20 -26.41
N ARG A 338 44.07 37.81 -26.39
CA ARG A 338 45.26 38.65 -26.44
C ARG A 338 45.19 39.49 -27.71
N ARG A 339 45.09 40.81 -27.59
CA ARG A 339 45.36 41.77 -28.68
C ARG A 339 46.85 41.76 -28.91
N ALA A 340 47.29 41.25 -30.05
CA ALA A 340 48.61 41.47 -30.59
C ALA A 340 48.70 42.92 -31.08
N ARG A 341 49.61 43.71 -30.48
CA ARG A 341 50.03 45.02 -30.99
C ARG A 341 51.01 44.75 -32.14
N TRP A 342 50.69 45.27 -33.34
CA TRP A 342 51.68 45.55 -34.38
C TRP A 342 52.12 46.97 -34.26
N ARG A 343 53.45 47.17 -34.11
CA ARG A 343 54.15 48.43 -34.36
C ARG A 343 54.66 48.39 -35.76
N SER A 344 54.51 49.40 -36.50
CA SER A 344 55.45 50.16 -37.31
C SER A 344 54.79 51.40 -37.83
#